data_5da920f32a8ea67c936fb6c8dc9531e3
#
_entry.id   5da920f32a8ea67c936fb6c8dc9531e3
#
_cell.length_a   1.000
_cell.length_b   1.000
_cell.length_c   1.000
_cell.angle_alpha   90.00
_cell.angle_beta   90.00
_cell.angle_gamma   90.00
#
_symmetry.space_group_name_H-M   'P 1'
#
loop_
_entity.id
_entity.type
_entity.pdbx_description
1 polymer ?
#
loop_
_entity_poly.entity_id
_entity_poly.type
_entity_poly.pdbx_seq_one_letter_code
_entity_poly.pdbx_strand_id
1 'polypeptide(L)'
;MLTCDGPALTFPQARSIEERFVREAAEIDDPDLYMRQVGDAVAQRVARLVGDTSPLLPEPHEPVIPGPRADVVAFVGGGDNGGDALYACATLADMGISVAAILLKRKRHSRALRAATASGVTIVDLKGDSITTVFDSPQLSLVAFATVWIDGIVGIGGKGALKGNLAEAVEQLNDFSFLTRPAVVSIDVPSGLTDDEGSVTGAVMRATHTMAVGSFKRAQILPPAAQYCGALELIEMKWTGLVGQTSADTEETSGEVPVYFYEGTGGSRFVQVPAFDDDKYARGVVGLVAGSDTYPGAGLLATRGALASGVGMVRLNSTRRVQDLVLAAEPGVVMVGGRIQAALIGPGLDEERREDALELAQFCGQSGVPLVIDAWALDLILELADTINPETTVLTPHHGEAARLLTRLGTPTKRDEVAAAPLRYANLLHDATGCHVVLKGSVTVVRSFEYADKLRDQALLASFINPELGFPDLDNMEQTSARCDSTLVAPTTTSWAGTAGSGDVLAGLIAGILARPVRDEHALPGPDGKPQAVTPERLVSAVWLHGLAAKLAADEYIGRAPIQARDIADAIPEVLAAPGL
;
A
#
# COMPACT_ATOMS: atom_id res chain seq x y z
N MET A 1 6.24 -10.28 -13.68
CA MET A 1 6.76 -8.91 -13.80
C MET A 1 5.88 -8.04 -12.91
N LEU A 2 6.41 -7.56 -11.79
CA LEU A 2 5.69 -6.66 -10.89
C LEU A 2 5.30 -5.41 -11.69
N THR A 3 4.01 -5.14 -11.82
CA THR A 3 3.48 -3.99 -12.57
C THR A 3 3.50 -2.72 -11.72
N CYS A 4 4.53 -2.58 -10.88
CA CYS A 4 4.84 -1.34 -10.19
C CYS A 4 5.93 -0.63 -11.01
N ASP A 5 5.86 0.69 -11.11
CA ASP A 5 6.86 1.53 -11.80
C ASP A 5 8.25 1.54 -11.10
N GLY A 6 8.62 0.42 -10.50
CA GLY A 6 9.83 0.21 -9.72
C GLY A 6 9.58 0.19 -8.21
N PRO A 7 10.62 -0.08 -7.39
CA PRO A 7 10.53 -0.05 -5.94
C PRO A 7 10.33 1.38 -5.44
N ALA A 8 9.58 1.52 -4.33
CA ALA A 8 9.49 2.77 -3.62
C ALA A 8 10.87 3.14 -3.03
N LEU A 9 11.27 4.37 -3.25
CA LEU A 9 12.60 4.86 -2.88
C LEU A 9 12.66 5.35 -1.44
N THR A 10 13.84 5.23 -0.83
CA THR A 10 14.16 6.01 0.36
C THR A 10 14.37 7.48 -0.02
N PHE A 11 14.23 8.40 0.94
CA PHE A 11 14.50 9.83 0.69
C PHE A 11 15.91 10.09 0.16
N PRO A 12 16.98 9.45 0.67
CA PRO A 12 18.32 9.60 0.08
C PRO A 12 18.40 9.14 -1.38
N GLN A 13 17.78 8.00 -1.73
CA GLN A 13 17.76 7.49 -3.10
C GLN A 13 17.02 8.45 -4.04
N ALA A 14 15.79 8.87 -3.68
CA ALA A 14 15.01 9.82 -4.46
C ALA A 14 15.79 11.13 -4.70
N ARG A 15 16.37 11.68 -3.63
CA ARG A 15 17.17 12.91 -3.70
C ARG A 15 18.38 12.77 -4.62
N SER A 16 19.10 11.66 -4.56
CA SER A 16 20.27 11.41 -5.42
C SER A 16 19.91 11.42 -6.91
N ILE A 17 18.75 10.83 -7.24
CA ILE A 17 18.24 10.82 -8.61
C ILE A 17 17.85 12.24 -9.05
N GLU A 18 17.05 12.93 -8.26
CA GLU A 18 16.60 14.30 -8.56
C GLU A 18 17.76 15.28 -8.73
N GLU A 19 18.77 15.25 -7.87
CA GLU A 19 19.97 16.11 -7.96
C GLU A 19 20.75 15.92 -9.27
N ARG A 20 20.76 14.70 -9.84
CA ARG A 20 21.39 14.45 -11.13
C ARG A 20 20.65 15.20 -12.24
N PHE A 21 19.32 15.09 -12.30
CA PHE A 21 18.52 15.72 -13.35
C PHE A 21 18.44 17.24 -13.17
N VAL A 22 18.40 17.75 -11.94
CA VAL A 22 18.50 19.18 -11.67
C VAL A 22 19.83 19.76 -12.19
N ARG A 23 20.94 19.05 -12.05
CA ARG A 23 22.22 19.46 -12.63
C ARG A 23 22.19 19.48 -14.17
N GLU A 24 21.61 18.44 -14.80
CA GLU A 24 21.42 18.42 -16.26
C GLU A 24 20.59 19.62 -16.75
N ALA A 25 19.52 19.99 -16.04
CA ALA A 25 18.70 21.15 -16.37
C ALA A 25 19.48 22.48 -16.22
N ALA A 26 20.36 22.59 -15.24
CA ALA A 26 21.23 23.76 -15.09
C ALA A 26 22.24 23.92 -16.24
N GLU A 27 22.73 22.80 -16.83
CA GLU A 27 23.64 22.82 -17.97
C GLU A 27 22.97 23.36 -19.26
N ILE A 28 21.65 23.24 -19.40
CA ILE A 28 20.88 23.82 -20.51
C ILE A 28 20.34 25.21 -20.22
N ASP A 29 20.85 25.88 -19.18
CA ASP A 29 20.46 27.23 -18.71
C ASP A 29 18.98 27.35 -18.29
N ASP A 30 18.36 26.25 -17.87
CA ASP A 30 16.99 26.21 -17.37
C ASP A 30 16.89 25.47 -16.02
N PRO A 31 17.45 26.01 -14.94
CA PRO A 31 17.52 25.32 -13.65
C PRO A 31 16.15 25.11 -12.98
N ASP A 32 15.08 25.75 -13.45
CA ASP A 32 13.72 25.57 -12.91
C ASP A 32 12.83 24.69 -13.80
N LEU A 33 13.38 24.04 -14.83
CA LEU A 33 12.64 23.23 -15.78
C LEU A 33 11.72 22.21 -15.09
N TYR A 34 12.29 21.37 -14.24
CA TYR A 34 11.54 20.30 -13.56
C TYR A 34 10.58 20.84 -12.51
N MET A 35 10.96 21.92 -11.80
CA MET A 35 10.09 22.58 -10.84
C MET A 35 8.82 23.14 -11.50
N ARG A 36 8.93 23.69 -12.72
CA ARG A 36 7.75 24.12 -13.50
C ARG A 36 6.90 22.92 -13.93
N GLN A 37 7.50 21.83 -14.37
CA GLN A 37 6.76 20.61 -14.72
C GLN A 37 5.95 20.06 -13.54
N VAL A 38 6.54 20.01 -12.35
CA VAL A 38 5.84 19.63 -11.12
C VAL A 38 4.71 20.63 -10.83
N GLY A 39 5.00 21.94 -10.88
CA GLY A 39 4.00 22.99 -10.66
C GLY A 39 2.80 22.87 -11.61
N ASP A 40 3.05 22.63 -12.90
CA ASP A 40 2.01 22.45 -13.91
C ASP A 40 1.14 21.20 -13.65
N ALA A 41 1.76 20.07 -13.29
CA ALA A 41 1.04 18.85 -12.95
C ALA A 41 0.15 19.03 -11.71
N VAL A 42 0.69 19.68 -10.66
CA VAL A 42 -0.07 20.02 -9.45
C VAL A 42 -1.22 20.96 -9.78
N ALA A 43 -0.98 22.00 -10.59
CA ALA A 43 -2.02 22.95 -11.00
C ALA A 43 -3.16 22.26 -11.75
N GLN A 44 -2.86 21.35 -12.69
CA GLN A 44 -3.88 20.59 -13.42
C GLN A 44 -4.73 19.73 -12.48
N ARG A 45 -4.13 19.11 -11.48
CA ARG A 45 -4.88 18.29 -10.49
C ARG A 45 -5.75 19.17 -9.61
N VAL A 46 -5.20 20.26 -9.09
CA VAL A 46 -5.91 21.22 -8.22
C VAL A 46 -7.08 21.86 -8.98
N ALA A 47 -6.91 22.24 -10.24
CA ALA A 47 -7.97 22.82 -11.08
C ALA A 47 -9.17 21.85 -11.23
N ARG A 48 -8.92 20.54 -11.37
CA ARG A 48 -10.00 19.52 -11.38
C ARG A 48 -10.73 19.48 -10.04
N LEU A 49 -10.00 19.47 -8.92
CA LEU A 49 -10.60 19.45 -7.58
C LEU A 49 -11.46 20.69 -7.30
N VAL A 50 -11.05 21.88 -7.77
CA VAL A 50 -11.86 23.10 -7.70
C VAL A 50 -13.16 22.95 -8.50
N GLY A 51 -13.10 22.31 -9.70
CA GLY A 51 -14.26 22.08 -10.57
C GLY A 51 -15.24 21.03 -10.02
N ASP A 52 -14.75 20.03 -9.30
CA ASP A 52 -15.53 18.91 -8.75
C ASP A 52 -16.26 19.26 -7.44
N THR A 53 -15.98 20.42 -6.81
CA THR A 53 -16.70 20.91 -5.63
C THR A 53 -18.08 21.43 -6.00
N SER A 54 -18.97 20.55 -6.45
CA SER A 54 -20.42 20.82 -6.45
C SER A 54 -20.93 20.83 -5.01
N PRO A 55 -21.66 21.83 -4.54
CA PRO A 55 -22.13 21.87 -3.16
C PRO A 55 -23.13 20.73 -2.94
N LEU A 56 -22.68 19.64 -2.30
CA LEU A 56 -23.51 18.51 -1.89
C LEU A 56 -24.40 18.81 -0.65
N LEU A 57 -24.32 20.01 -0.11
CA LEU A 57 -25.13 20.44 1.04
C LEU A 57 -25.82 21.76 0.70
N PRO A 58 -27.09 21.96 1.19
CA PRO A 58 -27.72 23.26 1.13
C PRO A 58 -26.80 24.27 1.84
N GLU A 59 -26.63 25.45 1.23
CA GLU A 59 -25.75 26.51 1.73
C GLU A 59 -25.98 26.68 3.23
N PRO A 60 -25.04 26.31 4.12
CA PRO A 60 -25.10 26.74 5.50
C PRO A 60 -25.06 28.27 5.47
N HIS A 61 -25.77 28.93 6.36
CA HIS A 61 -25.60 30.36 6.56
C HIS A 61 -24.11 30.63 6.71
N GLU A 62 -23.48 31.14 5.65
CA GLU A 62 -22.03 31.39 5.63
C GLU A 62 -21.69 32.25 6.83
N PRO A 63 -20.79 31.85 7.71
CA PRO A 63 -20.31 32.74 8.74
C PRO A 63 -19.71 33.95 8.00
N VAL A 64 -20.17 35.15 8.35
CA VAL A 64 -19.67 36.39 7.76
C VAL A 64 -18.26 36.63 8.32
N ILE A 65 -17.26 35.93 7.76
CA ILE A 65 -15.84 36.25 8.00
C ILE A 65 -15.46 37.29 6.95
N PRO A 66 -15.29 38.57 7.35
CA PRO A 66 -14.93 39.61 6.38
C PRO A 66 -13.47 39.45 5.98
N GLY A 67 -13.17 39.56 4.70
CA GLY A 67 -11.80 39.53 4.20
C GLY A 67 -11.70 39.08 2.72
N PRO A 68 -10.47 39.03 2.20
CA PRO A 68 -10.24 38.54 0.83
C PRO A 68 -10.55 37.05 0.74
N ARG A 69 -11.02 36.57 -0.44
CA ARG A 69 -11.31 35.16 -0.71
C ARG A 69 -10.38 34.63 -1.80
N ALA A 70 -10.08 33.34 -1.74
CA ALA A 70 -9.40 32.60 -2.78
C ALA A 70 -10.02 31.19 -2.88
N ASP A 71 -10.03 30.62 -4.08
CA ASP A 71 -10.47 29.24 -4.31
C ASP A 71 -9.40 28.26 -3.85
N VAL A 72 -8.14 28.66 -3.98
CA VAL A 72 -6.95 27.85 -3.64
C VAL A 72 -6.02 28.64 -2.73
N VAL A 73 -5.54 28.01 -1.66
CA VAL A 73 -4.48 28.55 -0.80
C VAL A 73 -3.30 27.61 -0.76
N ALA A 74 -2.09 28.13 -1.04
CA ALA A 74 -0.84 27.40 -0.91
C ALA A 74 -0.08 27.83 0.36
N PHE A 75 0.37 26.85 1.13
CA PHE A 75 1.30 27.06 2.27
C PHE A 75 2.71 26.78 1.79
N VAL A 76 3.52 27.84 1.75
CA VAL A 76 4.79 27.85 1.02
C VAL A 76 5.97 27.88 1.99
N GLY A 77 6.83 26.87 1.90
CA GLY A 77 8.09 26.77 2.63
C GLY A 77 9.26 27.46 1.95
N GLY A 78 10.46 27.21 2.47
CA GLY A 78 11.68 27.89 2.01
C GLY A 78 12.56 27.11 1.03
N GLY A 79 12.18 25.87 0.68
CA GLY A 79 12.93 24.96 -0.21
C GLY A 79 12.30 24.81 -1.59
N ASP A 80 12.72 23.75 -2.29
CA ASP A 80 12.27 23.47 -3.64
C ASP A 80 10.77 23.15 -3.69
N ASN A 81 10.23 22.44 -2.70
CA ASN A 81 8.79 22.16 -2.57
C ASN A 81 7.96 23.46 -2.51
N GLY A 82 8.49 24.52 -1.85
CA GLY A 82 7.88 25.85 -1.89
C GLY A 82 7.97 26.52 -3.27
N GLY A 83 9.02 26.22 -4.02
CA GLY A 83 9.16 26.64 -5.40
C GLY A 83 8.13 26.00 -6.33
N ASP A 84 7.94 24.68 -6.20
CA ASP A 84 6.93 23.91 -6.92
C ASP A 84 5.53 24.47 -6.65
N ALA A 85 5.20 24.73 -5.39
CA ALA A 85 3.93 25.31 -4.98
C ALA A 85 3.70 26.71 -5.58
N LEU A 86 4.74 27.54 -5.64
CA LEU A 86 4.63 28.89 -6.24
C LEU A 86 4.44 28.83 -7.76
N TYR A 87 5.09 27.89 -8.47
CA TYR A 87 4.82 27.68 -9.90
C TYR A 87 3.42 27.13 -10.12
N ALA A 88 2.95 26.19 -9.29
CA ALA A 88 1.56 25.72 -9.34
C ALA A 88 0.57 26.88 -9.15
N CYS A 89 0.81 27.78 -8.19
CA CYS A 89 0.00 28.96 -7.99
C CYS A 89 -0.02 29.88 -9.23
N ALA A 90 1.15 30.09 -9.87
CA ALA A 90 1.22 30.91 -11.08
C ALA A 90 0.37 30.31 -12.22
N THR A 91 0.53 29.02 -12.49
CA THR A 91 -0.24 28.30 -13.52
C THR A 91 -1.74 28.32 -13.23
N LEU A 92 -2.17 28.12 -11.97
CA LEU A 92 -3.57 28.22 -11.57
C LEU A 92 -4.15 29.62 -11.79
N ALA A 93 -3.40 30.68 -11.44
CA ALA A 93 -3.82 32.05 -11.64
C ALA A 93 -3.94 32.38 -13.14
N ASP A 94 -3.01 31.87 -13.98
CA ASP A 94 -3.09 32.01 -15.46
C ASP A 94 -4.29 31.25 -16.06
N MET A 95 -4.79 30.19 -15.39
CA MET A 95 -6.05 29.50 -15.70
C MET A 95 -7.29 30.28 -15.23
N GLY A 96 -7.13 31.41 -14.55
CA GLY A 96 -8.23 32.24 -14.06
C GLY A 96 -8.79 31.82 -12.68
N ILE A 97 -8.13 30.92 -11.96
CA ILE A 97 -8.51 30.51 -10.62
C ILE A 97 -7.97 31.54 -9.61
N SER A 98 -8.77 31.87 -8.59
CA SER A 98 -8.35 32.79 -7.53
C SER A 98 -7.42 32.08 -6.54
N VAL A 99 -6.16 32.52 -6.46
CA VAL A 99 -5.11 31.86 -5.69
C VAL A 99 -4.46 32.80 -4.70
N ALA A 100 -4.24 32.31 -3.46
CA ALA A 100 -3.39 32.97 -2.48
C ALA A 100 -2.22 32.06 -2.05
N ALA A 101 -1.04 32.64 -1.82
CA ALA A 101 0.13 31.96 -1.31
C ALA A 101 0.58 32.57 0.02
N ILE A 102 0.60 31.76 1.09
CA ILE A 102 1.03 32.12 2.43
C ILE A 102 2.48 31.65 2.61
N LEU A 103 3.41 32.61 2.67
CA LEU A 103 4.84 32.35 2.78
C LEU A 103 5.23 32.19 4.26
N LEU A 104 5.52 30.96 4.69
CA LEU A 104 5.81 30.61 6.08
C LEU A 104 7.26 30.88 6.50
N LYS A 105 8.17 31.09 5.54
CA LYS A 105 9.60 31.29 5.78
C LYS A 105 10.12 32.57 5.12
N ARG A 106 11.18 33.16 5.69
CA ARG A 106 11.88 34.29 5.07
C ARG A 106 12.68 33.87 3.83
N LYS A 107 13.35 32.72 3.88
CA LYS A 107 13.97 32.11 2.69
C LYS A 107 12.87 31.57 1.76
N ARG A 108 12.98 31.84 0.48
CA ARG A 108 12.00 31.45 -0.54
C ARG A 108 12.66 31.35 -1.91
N HIS A 109 12.01 30.60 -2.82
CA HIS A 109 12.48 30.48 -4.20
C HIS A 109 12.14 31.75 -4.97
N SER A 110 13.15 32.60 -5.26
CA SER A 110 12.93 33.96 -5.77
C SER A 110 12.35 34.03 -7.19
N ARG A 111 12.72 33.07 -8.07
CA ARG A 111 12.18 33.01 -9.45
C ARG A 111 10.72 32.59 -9.44
N ALA A 112 10.37 31.54 -8.73
CA ALA A 112 9.00 31.05 -8.58
C ALA A 112 8.08 32.12 -7.93
N LEU A 113 8.57 32.84 -6.90
CA LEU A 113 7.81 33.94 -6.29
C LEU A 113 7.55 35.08 -7.30
N ARG A 114 8.53 35.42 -8.13
CA ARG A 114 8.29 36.42 -9.19
C ARG A 114 7.25 35.97 -10.21
N ALA A 115 7.29 34.68 -10.63
CA ALA A 115 6.29 34.09 -11.52
C ALA A 115 4.89 34.19 -10.90
N ALA A 116 4.70 33.69 -9.67
CA ALA A 116 3.42 33.75 -8.96
C ALA A 116 2.89 35.21 -8.82
N THR A 117 3.77 36.15 -8.48
CA THR A 117 3.40 37.57 -8.36
C THR A 117 3.00 38.16 -9.72
N ALA A 118 3.71 37.81 -10.79
CA ALA A 118 3.41 38.30 -12.15
C ALA A 118 2.06 37.76 -12.69
N SER A 119 1.69 36.53 -12.35
CA SER A 119 0.40 35.93 -12.68
C SER A 119 -0.77 36.42 -11.79
N GLY A 120 -0.52 37.29 -10.80
CA GLY A 120 -1.57 37.91 -10.00
C GLY A 120 -1.95 37.13 -8.74
N VAL A 121 -1.13 36.18 -8.28
CA VAL A 121 -1.35 35.46 -7.03
C VAL A 121 -1.30 36.40 -5.83
N THR A 122 -2.29 36.31 -4.93
CA THR A 122 -2.30 37.08 -3.67
C THR A 122 -1.22 36.54 -2.72
N ILE A 123 -0.20 37.36 -2.41
CA ILE A 123 0.92 36.97 -1.56
C ILE A 123 0.71 37.46 -0.14
N VAL A 124 0.70 36.55 0.84
CA VAL A 124 0.71 36.82 2.28
C VAL A 124 2.06 36.39 2.84
N ASP A 125 2.92 37.36 3.17
CA ASP A 125 4.28 37.09 3.65
C ASP A 125 4.37 37.23 5.18
N LEU A 126 4.46 36.07 5.88
CA LEU A 126 4.58 36.02 7.34
C LEU A 126 5.97 36.40 7.83
N LYS A 127 6.96 36.50 6.94
CA LYS A 127 8.37 36.83 7.31
C LYS A 127 8.98 35.91 8.37
N GLY A 128 8.40 34.71 8.52
CA GLY A 128 8.78 33.70 9.51
C GLY A 128 8.05 33.80 10.85
N ASP A 129 7.03 34.65 10.95
CA ASP A 129 6.15 34.71 12.12
C ASP A 129 5.19 33.48 12.14
N SER A 130 4.49 33.29 13.25
CA SER A 130 3.52 32.20 13.39
C SER A 130 2.33 32.37 12.43
N ILE A 131 1.77 31.26 11.99
CA ILE A 131 0.52 31.23 11.17
C ILE A 131 -0.68 31.80 11.96
N THR A 132 -0.63 31.85 13.28
CA THR A 132 -1.62 32.50 14.13
C THR A 132 -1.91 33.94 13.69
N THR A 133 -0.93 34.63 13.11
CA THR A 133 -1.12 35.99 12.58
C THR A 133 -2.12 36.02 11.41
N VAL A 134 -2.28 34.91 10.65
CA VAL A 134 -3.32 34.77 9.63
C VAL A 134 -4.68 34.52 10.29
N PHE A 135 -4.72 33.61 11.26
CA PHE A 135 -5.96 33.26 11.95
C PHE A 135 -6.56 34.41 12.77
N ASP A 136 -5.71 35.28 13.29
CA ASP A 136 -6.11 36.47 14.06
C ASP A 136 -6.34 37.72 13.20
N SER A 137 -6.44 37.57 11.87
CA SER A 137 -6.52 38.67 10.93
C SER A 137 -7.62 38.44 9.86
N PRO A 138 -7.98 39.45 9.06
CA PRO A 138 -8.88 39.28 7.93
C PRO A 138 -8.41 38.27 6.87
N GLN A 139 -7.12 37.90 6.85
CA GLN A 139 -6.60 36.85 5.97
C GLN A 139 -7.09 35.44 6.35
N LEU A 140 -7.67 35.25 7.53
CA LEU A 140 -8.36 34.00 7.88
C LEU A 140 -9.37 33.59 6.81
N SER A 141 -10.06 34.56 6.19
CA SER A 141 -11.02 34.28 5.14
C SER A 141 -10.42 33.58 3.93
N LEU A 142 -9.15 33.81 3.59
CA LEU A 142 -8.43 33.09 2.53
C LEU A 142 -8.39 31.59 2.84
N VAL A 143 -8.06 31.22 4.07
CA VAL A 143 -7.91 29.83 4.51
C VAL A 143 -9.29 29.18 4.72
N ALA A 144 -10.24 29.92 5.30
CA ALA A 144 -11.55 29.41 5.69
C ALA A 144 -12.45 29.07 4.49
N PHE A 145 -12.33 29.80 3.39
CA PHE A 145 -13.21 29.65 2.21
C PHE A 145 -12.52 28.96 1.02
N ALA A 146 -11.21 28.68 1.11
CA ALA A 146 -10.53 27.93 0.07
C ALA A 146 -11.03 26.48 0.02
N THR A 147 -11.40 26.01 -1.17
CA THR A 147 -11.84 24.64 -1.40
C THR A 147 -10.67 23.68 -1.54
N VAL A 148 -9.50 24.18 -1.94
CA VAL A 148 -8.26 23.39 -2.06
C VAL A 148 -7.11 24.11 -1.36
N TRP A 149 -6.35 23.32 -0.58
CA TRP A 149 -5.08 23.74 -0.01
C TRP A 149 -3.92 23.01 -0.68
N ILE A 150 -2.83 23.72 -0.95
CA ILE A 150 -1.58 23.14 -1.44
C ILE A 150 -0.57 23.14 -0.32
N ASP A 151 -0.09 21.97 0.07
CA ASP A 151 1.02 21.80 1.01
C ASP A 151 2.35 21.76 0.23
N GLY A 152 3.03 22.90 0.18
CA GLY A 152 4.38 23.08 -0.34
C GLY A 152 5.36 23.53 0.75
N ILE A 153 5.17 23.07 2.02
CA ILE A 153 5.97 23.56 3.15
C ILE A 153 7.34 22.89 3.17
N VAL A 154 7.39 21.54 3.18
CA VAL A 154 8.64 20.76 3.23
C VAL A 154 8.44 19.44 2.48
N GLY A 155 9.26 19.20 1.44
CA GLY A 155 9.34 17.91 0.73
C GLY A 155 10.46 17.00 1.30
N ILE A 156 10.99 16.10 0.47
CA ILE A 156 12.03 15.12 0.84
C ILE A 156 13.35 15.74 1.32
N GLY A 157 13.56 17.04 1.12
CA GLY A 157 14.70 17.81 1.66
C GLY A 157 14.65 18.04 3.17
N GLY A 158 13.53 17.74 3.84
CA GLY A 158 13.37 17.86 5.29
C GLY A 158 14.28 16.91 6.06
N LYS A 159 14.70 17.35 7.27
CA LYS A 159 15.51 16.52 8.18
C LYS A 159 14.87 16.47 9.55
N GLY A 160 14.39 15.27 9.92
CA GLY A 160 13.72 15.02 11.18
C GLY A 160 12.38 15.77 11.33
N ALA A 161 11.74 15.64 12.49
CA ALA A 161 10.43 16.23 12.74
C ALA A 161 10.42 17.75 12.55
N LEU A 162 9.28 18.29 12.10
CA LEU A 162 9.05 19.74 12.04
C LEU A 162 9.21 20.38 13.44
N LYS A 163 9.72 21.62 13.50
CA LYS A 163 9.98 22.33 14.75
C LYS A 163 9.51 23.78 14.69
N GLY A 164 9.20 24.33 15.88
CA GLY A 164 8.81 25.73 16.03
C GLY A 164 7.61 26.11 15.18
N ASN A 165 7.61 27.29 14.58
CA ASN A 165 6.48 27.82 13.82
C ASN A 165 5.97 26.93 12.69
N LEU A 166 6.81 26.03 12.12
CA LEU A 166 6.33 25.09 11.09
C LEU A 166 5.54 23.91 11.69
N ALA A 167 5.95 23.37 12.83
CA ALA A 167 5.21 22.34 13.53
C ALA A 167 3.85 22.89 13.98
N GLU A 168 3.86 24.05 14.63
CA GLU A 168 2.66 24.77 15.04
C GLU A 168 1.72 25.05 13.86
N ALA A 169 2.26 25.50 12.74
CA ALA A 169 1.47 25.75 11.53
C ALA A 169 0.75 24.49 11.03
N VAL A 170 1.47 23.36 10.94
CA VAL A 170 0.89 22.10 10.49
C VAL A 170 -0.17 21.58 11.46
N GLU A 171 0.03 21.67 12.77
CA GLU A 171 -0.96 21.30 13.77
C GLU A 171 -2.23 22.13 13.64
N GLN A 172 -2.11 23.47 13.61
CA GLN A 172 -3.25 24.37 13.46
C GLN A 172 -3.98 24.17 12.12
N LEU A 173 -3.26 23.96 11.03
CA LEU A 173 -3.87 23.68 9.72
C LEU A 173 -4.62 22.34 9.73
N ASN A 174 -4.08 21.30 10.35
CA ASN A 174 -4.79 20.03 10.49
C ASN A 174 -6.09 20.18 11.28
N ASP A 175 -6.06 20.90 12.41
CA ASP A 175 -7.26 21.16 13.22
C ASP A 175 -8.29 21.98 12.42
N PHE A 176 -7.83 22.98 11.67
CA PHE A 176 -8.71 23.84 10.88
C PHE A 176 -9.28 23.11 9.66
N SER A 177 -8.50 22.23 9.01
CA SER A 177 -8.95 21.41 7.90
C SER A 177 -10.07 20.45 8.29
N PHE A 178 -10.06 19.96 9.52
CA PHE A 178 -11.16 19.13 10.04
C PHE A 178 -12.50 19.88 10.08
N LEU A 179 -12.46 21.18 10.32
CA LEU A 179 -13.66 22.04 10.36
C LEU A 179 -14.14 22.46 8.97
N THR A 180 -13.22 22.89 8.11
CA THR A 180 -13.53 23.48 6.79
C THR A 180 -13.57 22.46 5.66
N ARG A 181 -12.90 21.30 5.85
CA ARG A 181 -12.84 20.16 4.92
C ARG A 181 -12.37 20.51 3.51
N PRO A 182 -11.29 21.28 3.33
CA PRO A 182 -10.71 21.49 2.02
C PRO A 182 -10.13 20.18 1.47
N ALA A 183 -9.97 20.08 0.16
CA ALA A 183 -9.04 19.11 -0.40
C ALA A 183 -7.61 19.59 -0.11
N VAL A 184 -6.80 18.77 0.57
CA VAL A 184 -5.39 19.09 0.88
C VAL A 184 -4.50 18.31 -0.07
N VAL A 185 -3.78 19.01 -0.95
CA VAL A 185 -2.87 18.44 -1.95
C VAL A 185 -1.43 18.68 -1.48
N SER A 186 -0.75 17.63 -1.02
CA SER A 186 0.68 17.69 -0.68
C SER A 186 1.54 17.43 -1.92
N ILE A 187 2.53 18.30 -2.14
CA ILE A 187 3.50 18.14 -3.21
C ILE A 187 4.60 17.21 -2.71
N ASP A 188 4.88 16.20 -3.48
CA ASP A 188 5.86 15.14 -3.25
C ASP A 188 5.54 14.30 -2.00
N VAL A 189 5.67 14.82 -0.80
CA VAL A 189 5.30 14.15 0.45
C VAL A 189 4.56 15.10 1.38
N PRO A 190 3.62 14.64 2.21
CA PRO A 190 3.04 15.45 3.27
C PRO A 190 4.12 16.05 4.17
N SER A 191 4.06 17.35 4.38
CA SER A 191 5.07 18.06 5.17
C SER A 191 5.17 17.51 6.57
N GLY A 192 6.37 17.07 6.96
CA GLY A 192 6.65 16.44 8.25
C GLY A 192 6.92 14.93 8.16
N LEU A 193 6.63 14.26 7.04
CA LEU A 193 7.09 12.89 6.80
C LEU A 193 8.59 12.90 6.47
N THR A 194 9.38 12.17 7.25
CA THR A 194 10.85 12.20 7.14
C THR A 194 11.53 10.85 7.40
N ASP A 195 10.75 9.78 7.63
CA ASP A 195 11.26 8.46 7.98
C ASP A 195 10.94 7.44 6.89
N ASP A 196 11.97 6.83 6.32
CA ASP A 196 11.89 5.83 5.27
C ASP A 196 11.29 4.49 5.73
N GLU A 197 11.19 4.23 7.04
CA GLU A 197 10.52 3.06 7.60
C GLU A 197 9.01 3.31 7.85
N GLY A 198 8.51 4.51 7.53
CA GLY A 198 7.10 4.86 7.70
C GLY A 198 6.73 5.28 9.12
N SER A 199 7.69 5.49 10.02
CA SER A 199 7.42 5.99 11.35
C SER A 199 7.04 7.48 11.32
N VAL A 200 6.18 7.89 12.25
CA VAL A 200 5.71 9.28 12.35
C VAL A 200 6.18 9.89 13.66
N THR A 201 6.96 10.96 13.56
CA THR A 201 7.48 11.70 14.72
C THR A 201 7.16 13.19 14.60
N GLY A 202 6.29 13.70 15.46
CA GLY A 202 5.88 15.11 15.44
C GLY A 202 4.73 15.43 14.49
N ALA A 203 4.60 16.72 14.17
CA ALA A 203 3.52 17.23 13.33
C ALA A 203 3.71 16.82 11.86
N VAL A 204 2.67 16.26 11.25
CA VAL A 204 2.62 15.89 9.84
C VAL A 204 1.33 16.40 9.22
N MET A 205 1.40 17.03 8.05
CA MET A 205 0.24 17.48 7.30
C MET A 205 -0.65 16.29 6.93
N ARG A 206 -1.95 16.40 7.14
CA ARG A 206 -2.94 15.40 6.69
C ARG A 206 -3.43 15.74 5.29
N ALA A 207 -2.83 15.12 4.30
CA ALA A 207 -3.26 15.27 2.92
C ALA A 207 -4.52 14.45 2.61
N THR A 208 -5.33 14.95 1.70
CA THR A 208 -6.36 14.17 1.01
C THR A 208 -5.81 13.56 -0.28
N HIS A 209 -4.80 14.22 -0.87
CA HIS A 209 -4.07 13.78 -2.06
C HIS A 209 -2.59 14.09 -1.89
N THR A 210 -1.73 13.18 -2.32
CA THR A 210 -0.29 13.39 -2.39
C THR A 210 0.18 13.13 -3.81
N MET A 211 0.82 14.12 -4.41
CA MET A 211 1.38 14.03 -5.75
C MET A 211 2.87 13.72 -5.66
N ALA A 212 3.21 12.43 -5.71
CA ALA A 212 4.58 11.94 -5.65
C ALA A 212 5.36 12.32 -6.92
N VAL A 213 6.55 12.88 -6.77
CA VAL A 213 7.37 13.34 -7.89
C VAL A 213 8.33 12.24 -8.34
N GLY A 214 8.21 11.78 -9.59
CA GLY A 214 9.10 10.85 -10.26
C GLY A 214 9.13 9.41 -9.74
N SER A 215 8.80 9.19 -8.48
CA SER A 215 8.70 7.85 -7.86
C SER A 215 7.91 7.91 -6.56
N PHE A 216 7.34 6.78 -6.14
CA PHE A 216 6.84 6.66 -4.78
C PHE A 216 8.00 6.59 -3.79
N LYS A 217 7.82 7.18 -2.61
CA LYS A 217 8.76 7.10 -1.48
C LYS A 217 8.22 6.12 -0.44
N ARG A 218 9.12 5.40 0.24
CA ARG A 218 8.71 4.41 1.27
C ARG A 218 7.79 5.02 2.33
N ALA A 219 8.06 6.24 2.78
CA ALA A 219 7.22 6.95 3.74
C ALA A 219 5.77 7.18 3.26
N GLN A 220 5.52 7.23 1.96
CA GLN A 220 4.16 7.43 1.42
C GLN A 220 3.30 6.17 1.48
N ILE A 221 3.93 4.99 1.43
CA ILE A 221 3.25 3.70 1.30
C ILE A 221 3.32 2.86 2.57
N LEU A 222 4.29 3.11 3.45
CA LEU A 222 4.48 2.35 4.69
C LEU A 222 3.63 2.92 5.84
N PRO A 223 2.96 2.07 6.63
CA PRO A 223 2.25 2.50 7.82
C PRO A 223 3.22 2.77 8.99
N PRO A 224 2.90 3.69 9.90
CA PRO A 224 1.69 4.51 9.98
C PRO A 224 1.72 5.77 9.08
N ALA A 225 2.82 6.11 8.43
CA ALA A 225 2.99 7.34 7.64
C ALA A 225 1.99 7.43 6.46
N ALA A 226 1.72 6.31 5.79
CA ALA A 226 0.79 6.24 4.66
C ALA A 226 -0.61 6.84 4.94
N GLN A 227 -1.08 6.80 6.20
CA GLN A 227 -2.38 7.39 6.57
C GLN A 227 -2.46 8.92 6.42
N TYR A 228 -1.30 9.59 6.28
CA TYR A 228 -1.23 11.04 6.09
C TYR A 228 -1.22 11.45 4.62
N CYS A 229 -1.04 10.49 3.70
CA CYS A 229 -0.86 10.77 2.28
C CYS A 229 -2.16 10.91 1.49
N GLY A 230 -3.28 10.36 1.98
CA GLY A 230 -4.53 10.31 1.22
C GLY A 230 -4.39 9.50 -0.07
N ALA A 231 -5.03 9.94 -1.15
CA ALA A 231 -4.88 9.33 -2.46
C ALA A 231 -3.48 9.67 -3.03
N LEU A 232 -2.71 8.64 -3.39
CA LEU A 232 -1.40 8.80 -4.01
C LEU A 232 -1.54 8.90 -5.52
N GLU A 233 -0.88 9.89 -6.13
CA GLU A 233 -0.81 10.08 -7.58
C GLU A 233 0.66 10.34 -7.96
N LEU A 234 1.12 9.68 -9.03
CA LEU A 234 2.49 9.85 -9.51
C LEU A 234 2.56 10.97 -10.56
N ILE A 235 3.44 11.94 -10.34
CA ILE A 235 3.86 12.88 -11.37
C ILE A 235 5.00 12.21 -12.14
N GLU A 236 4.73 11.81 -13.37
CA GLU A 236 5.75 11.24 -14.25
C GLU A 236 6.80 12.28 -14.60
N MET A 237 8.05 11.94 -14.36
CA MET A 237 9.22 12.75 -14.66
C MET A 237 10.13 11.97 -15.63
N LYS A 238 11.06 12.67 -16.27
CA LYS A 238 12.04 12.04 -17.18
C LYS A 238 12.74 10.79 -16.58
N TRP A 239 12.83 10.70 -15.26
CA TRP A 239 13.48 9.60 -14.54
C TRP A 239 12.54 8.54 -13.99
N THR A 240 11.23 8.68 -14.13
CA THR A 240 10.25 7.74 -13.54
C THR A 240 10.52 6.29 -13.95
N GLY A 241 10.76 6.01 -15.21
CA GLY A 241 11.09 4.66 -15.69
C GLY A 241 12.53 4.20 -15.42
N LEU A 242 13.39 5.06 -14.87
CA LEU A 242 14.81 4.75 -14.61
C LEU A 242 15.04 4.28 -13.16
N VAL A 243 14.05 4.41 -12.29
CA VAL A 243 14.16 4.11 -10.85
C VAL A 243 14.57 2.66 -10.57
N GLY A 244 14.11 1.70 -11.39
CA GLY A 244 14.50 0.29 -11.28
C GLY A 244 15.95 -0.02 -11.72
N GLN A 245 16.58 0.90 -12.47
CA GLN A 245 17.93 0.70 -13.05
C GLN A 245 19.03 1.20 -12.11
N THR A 246 18.76 2.25 -11.33
CA THR A 246 19.75 2.84 -10.41
C THR A 246 20.05 1.97 -9.20
N SER A 247 19.20 1.00 -8.87
CA SER A 247 19.48 0.02 -7.82
C SER A 247 20.57 -0.99 -8.20
N ALA A 248 20.86 -1.15 -9.50
CA ALA A 248 21.95 -2.00 -9.98
C ALA A 248 23.31 -1.28 -9.99
N ASP A 249 23.32 0.05 -10.15
CA ASP A 249 24.54 0.87 -10.23
C ASP A 249 25.02 1.39 -8.87
N THR A 250 24.16 1.34 -7.83
CA THR A 250 24.56 1.68 -6.47
C THR A 250 24.90 0.40 -5.70
N GLU A 251 26.05 -0.18 -5.97
CA GLU A 251 26.64 -1.31 -5.22
C GLU A 251 26.80 -1.06 -3.70
N GLU A 252 26.42 0.11 -3.19
CA GLU A 252 26.58 0.51 -1.78
C GLU A 252 25.36 0.30 -0.89
N THR A 253 24.21 -0.10 -1.41
CA THR A 253 23.06 -0.51 -0.56
C THR A 253 22.88 -2.04 -0.55
N SER A 254 23.97 -2.77 -0.45
CA SER A 254 23.99 -4.22 -0.35
C SER A 254 23.29 -4.69 0.94
N GLY A 255 22.06 -5.14 0.80
CA GLY A 255 21.32 -5.82 1.87
C GLY A 255 19.91 -5.33 2.16
N GLU A 256 19.48 -4.18 1.64
CA GLU A 256 18.09 -3.75 1.83
C GLU A 256 17.13 -4.43 0.86
N VAL A 257 16.08 -5.04 1.43
CA VAL A 257 15.00 -5.64 0.66
C VAL A 257 14.17 -4.56 -0.03
N PRO A 258 13.94 -4.65 -1.35
CA PRO A 258 13.14 -3.67 -2.06
C PRO A 258 11.68 -3.68 -1.58
N VAL A 259 11.07 -2.51 -1.53
CA VAL A 259 9.67 -2.31 -1.13
C VAL A 259 8.88 -1.80 -2.33
N TYR A 260 7.80 -2.49 -2.68
CA TYR A 260 6.94 -2.16 -3.81
C TYR A 260 5.54 -1.78 -3.33
N PHE A 261 4.95 -0.78 -3.99
CA PHE A 261 3.55 -0.45 -3.82
C PHE A 261 2.70 -1.25 -4.81
N TYR A 262 1.67 -1.94 -4.32
CA TYR A 262 0.80 -2.74 -5.17
C TYR A 262 -0.49 -1.97 -5.49
N GLU A 263 -0.64 -1.56 -6.73
CA GLU A 263 -1.80 -0.80 -7.23
C GLU A 263 -2.90 -1.68 -7.83
N GLY A 264 -2.73 -3.00 -7.78
CA GLY A 264 -3.74 -3.95 -8.26
C GLY A 264 -3.70 -4.25 -9.76
N THR A 265 -2.81 -3.63 -10.51
CA THR A 265 -2.64 -3.93 -11.93
C THR A 265 -2.08 -5.34 -12.12
N GLY A 266 -2.88 -6.23 -12.73
CA GLY A 266 -2.51 -7.64 -12.94
C GLY A 266 -3.01 -8.63 -11.89
N GLY A 267 -3.79 -8.18 -10.89
CA GLY A 267 -4.37 -9.07 -9.87
C GLY A 267 -5.27 -10.17 -10.46
N SER A 268 -5.92 -9.89 -11.58
CA SER A 268 -6.78 -10.85 -12.29
C SER A 268 -6.04 -12.07 -12.85
N ARG A 269 -4.73 -11.98 -13.12
CA ARG A 269 -3.97 -13.12 -13.65
C ARG A 269 -3.86 -14.29 -12.65
N PHE A 270 -4.01 -14.03 -11.35
CA PHE A 270 -3.98 -15.05 -10.31
C PHE A 270 -5.36 -15.69 -10.06
N VAL A 271 -6.42 -15.08 -10.59
CA VAL A 271 -7.78 -15.62 -10.55
C VAL A 271 -8.29 -15.79 -11.98
N GLN A 272 -7.58 -16.63 -12.74
CA GLN A 272 -7.90 -16.89 -14.13
C GLN A 272 -9.25 -17.60 -14.26
N VAL A 273 -9.98 -17.26 -15.33
CA VAL A 273 -11.20 -17.99 -15.72
C VAL A 273 -10.82 -19.45 -15.97
N PRO A 274 -11.56 -20.42 -15.40
CA PRO A 274 -11.31 -21.84 -15.65
C PRO A 274 -11.36 -22.18 -17.15
N ALA A 275 -10.48 -23.07 -17.58
CA ALA A 275 -10.55 -23.62 -18.93
C ALA A 275 -11.82 -24.50 -19.10
N PHE A 276 -12.25 -24.70 -20.33
CA PHE A 276 -13.49 -25.45 -20.63
C PHE A 276 -13.51 -26.88 -20.07
N ASP A 277 -12.36 -27.50 -19.96
CA ASP A 277 -12.15 -28.88 -19.49
C ASP A 277 -11.65 -28.95 -18.02
N ASP A 278 -11.57 -27.83 -17.31
CA ASP A 278 -11.18 -27.83 -15.91
C ASP A 278 -12.25 -28.46 -15.02
N ASP A 279 -11.88 -29.55 -14.36
CA ASP A 279 -12.69 -30.14 -13.29
C ASP A 279 -12.40 -29.42 -11.92
N LYS A 280 -13.11 -29.86 -10.89
CA LYS A 280 -12.96 -29.32 -9.54
C LYS A 280 -11.53 -29.47 -8.95
N TYR A 281 -10.77 -30.47 -9.40
CA TYR A 281 -9.39 -30.68 -8.95
C TYR A 281 -8.40 -29.81 -9.72
N ALA A 282 -8.65 -29.61 -11.00
CA ALA A 282 -7.88 -28.69 -11.83
C ALA A 282 -8.04 -27.22 -11.39
N ARG A 283 -9.20 -26.87 -10.83
CA ARG A 283 -9.45 -25.54 -10.25
C ARG A 283 -8.84 -25.33 -8.87
N GLY A 284 -8.35 -26.38 -8.22
CA GLY A 284 -7.73 -26.36 -6.89
C GLY A 284 -8.68 -26.80 -5.77
N VAL A 285 -8.11 -27.41 -4.74
CA VAL A 285 -8.81 -27.89 -3.54
C VAL A 285 -8.09 -27.35 -2.29
N VAL A 286 -8.82 -26.66 -1.43
CA VAL A 286 -8.30 -26.17 -0.14
C VAL A 286 -8.69 -27.10 0.99
N GLY A 287 -7.74 -27.46 1.85
CA GLY A 287 -7.98 -28.13 3.13
C GLY A 287 -7.99 -27.14 4.28
N LEU A 288 -9.03 -27.14 5.10
CA LEU A 288 -9.15 -26.24 6.24
C LEU A 288 -9.22 -27.06 7.56
N VAL A 289 -8.44 -26.65 8.55
CA VAL A 289 -8.70 -26.92 9.96
C VAL A 289 -9.03 -25.60 10.62
N ALA A 290 -10.32 -25.33 10.79
CA ALA A 290 -10.84 -24.04 11.22
C ALA A 290 -12.14 -24.18 12.01
N GLY A 291 -12.35 -23.27 12.95
CA GLY A 291 -13.50 -23.25 13.85
C GLY A 291 -13.44 -24.26 14.96
N SER A 292 -14.02 -23.89 16.08
CA SER A 292 -14.23 -24.70 17.27
C SER A 292 -15.65 -24.47 17.81
N ASP A 293 -16.02 -25.19 18.86
CA ASP A 293 -17.31 -24.93 19.53
C ASP A 293 -17.34 -23.53 20.18
N THR A 294 -16.17 -22.99 20.53
CA THR A 294 -16.02 -21.63 21.06
C THR A 294 -16.18 -20.57 19.98
N TYR A 295 -15.60 -20.79 18.78
CA TYR A 295 -15.57 -19.82 17.68
C TYR A 295 -16.10 -20.43 16.36
N PRO A 296 -17.37 -20.86 16.31
CA PRO A 296 -17.89 -21.58 15.14
C PRO A 296 -17.97 -20.72 13.87
N GLY A 297 -18.17 -19.39 14.02
CA GLY A 297 -18.29 -18.45 12.91
C GLY A 297 -17.00 -18.28 12.11
N ALA A 298 -15.83 -18.40 12.74
CA ALA A 298 -14.54 -18.26 12.07
C ALA A 298 -14.32 -19.38 11.03
N GLY A 299 -14.75 -20.61 11.32
CA GLY A 299 -14.72 -21.70 10.35
C GLY A 299 -15.57 -21.43 9.10
N LEU A 300 -16.76 -20.83 9.26
CA LEU A 300 -17.60 -20.43 8.14
C LEU A 300 -16.98 -19.29 7.33
N LEU A 301 -16.46 -18.26 7.99
CA LEU A 301 -15.86 -17.10 7.31
C LEU A 301 -14.61 -17.49 6.53
N ALA A 302 -13.73 -18.31 7.10
CA ALA A 302 -12.56 -18.85 6.39
C ALA A 302 -12.96 -19.70 5.20
N THR A 303 -14.01 -20.53 5.35
CA THR A 303 -14.57 -21.33 4.24
C THR A 303 -15.10 -20.44 3.11
N ARG A 304 -15.83 -19.38 3.41
CA ARG A 304 -16.33 -18.42 2.41
C ARG A 304 -15.21 -17.69 1.71
N GLY A 305 -14.18 -17.22 2.44
CA GLY A 305 -13.00 -16.62 1.83
C GLY A 305 -12.31 -17.56 0.84
N ALA A 306 -12.16 -18.85 1.19
CA ALA A 306 -11.59 -19.85 0.30
C ALA A 306 -12.47 -20.10 -0.94
N LEU A 307 -13.79 -20.24 -0.79
CA LEU A 307 -14.74 -20.44 -1.91
C LEU A 307 -14.75 -19.23 -2.85
N ALA A 308 -14.71 -18.02 -2.30
CA ALA A 308 -14.75 -16.78 -3.07
C ALA A 308 -13.55 -16.61 -4.01
N SER A 309 -12.39 -17.27 -3.73
CA SER A 309 -11.25 -17.31 -4.64
C SER A 309 -11.53 -18.05 -5.96
N GLY A 310 -12.65 -18.77 -6.08
CA GLY A 310 -13.02 -19.57 -7.25
C GLY A 310 -12.38 -20.95 -7.32
N VAL A 311 -11.88 -21.50 -6.21
CA VAL A 311 -11.43 -22.90 -6.12
C VAL A 311 -12.54 -23.88 -6.45
N GLY A 312 -12.18 -25.07 -6.92
CA GLY A 312 -13.15 -26.11 -7.28
C GLY A 312 -13.76 -26.82 -6.07
N MET A 313 -13.09 -26.82 -4.91
CA MET A 313 -13.56 -27.51 -3.70
C MET A 313 -12.89 -26.97 -2.44
N VAL A 314 -13.66 -26.94 -1.36
CA VAL A 314 -13.15 -26.75 0.01
C VAL A 314 -13.43 -28.01 0.82
N ARG A 315 -12.44 -28.49 1.55
CA ARG A 315 -12.52 -29.58 2.53
C ARG A 315 -12.33 -29.01 3.93
N LEU A 316 -13.34 -29.17 4.78
CA LEU A 316 -13.30 -28.64 6.14
C LEU A 316 -13.22 -29.80 7.16
N ASN A 317 -12.16 -29.80 7.98
CA ASN A 317 -12.09 -30.55 9.21
C ASN A 317 -12.42 -29.60 10.39
N SER A 318 -13.49 -29.87 11.10
CA SER A 318 -13.97 -29.04 12.22
C SER A 318 -14.88 -29.85 13.16
N THR A 319 -15.36 -29.20 14.24
CA THR A 319 -16.34 -29.81 15.15
C THR A 319 -17.67 -30.00 14.46
N ARG A 320 -18.51 -30.91 14.96
CA ARG A 320 -19.84 -31.17 14.38
C ARG A 320 -20.69 -29.90 14.29
N ARG A 321 -20.63 -29.06 15.32
CA ARG A 321 -21.35 -27.78 15.36
C ARG A 321 -20.97 -26.88 14.20
N VAL A 322 -19.67 -26.74 13.92
CA VAL A 322 -19.16 -25.94 12.80
C VAL A 322 -19.52 -26.55 11.46
N GLN A 323 -19.40 -27.89 11.33
CA GLN A 323 -19.76 -28.61 10.11
C GLN A 323 -21.24 -28.38 9.75
N ASP A 324 -22.16 -28.50 10.72
CA ASP A 324 -23.57 -28.25 10.51
C ASP A 324 -23.87 -26.80 10.10
N LEU A 325 -23.17 -25.82 10.73
CA LEU A 325 -23.27 -24.42 10.38
C LEU A 325 -22.79 -24.14 8.94
N VAL A 326 -21.64 -24.70 8.57
CA VAL A 326 -21.06 -24.52 7.22
C VAL A 326 -21.91 -25.20 6.17
N LEU A 327 -22.39 -26.43 6.38
CA LEU A 327 -23.22 -27.13 5.41
C LEU A 327 -24.59 -26.47 5.21
N ALA A 328 -25.12 -25.80 6.23
CA ALA A 328 -26.35 -25.04 6.12
C ALA A 328 -26.19 -23.78 5.23
N ALA A 329 -25.02 -23.16 5.25
CA ALA A 329 -24.71 -21.96 4.48
C ALA A 329 -24.08 -22.26 3.13
N GLU A 330 -23.19 -23.24 3.07
CA GLU A 330 -22.32 -23.61 1.93
C GLU A 330 -22.38 -25.12 1.67
N PRO A 331 -23.47 -25.65 1.09
CA PRO A 331 -23.69 -27.10 0.96
C PRO A 331 -22.70 -27.82 0.03
N GLY A 332 -21.90 -27.07 -0.74
CA GLY A 332 -20.84 -27.60 -1.61
C GLY A 332 -19.55 -27.99 -0.88
N VAL A 333 -19.42 -27.67 0.42
CA VAL A 333 -18.22 -27.98 1.21
C VAL A 333 -18.17 -29.47 1.60
N VAL A 334 -16.98 -30.05 1.55
CA VAL A 334 -16.77 -31.48 1.81
C VAL A 334 -16.14 -31.68 3.19
N MET A 335 -16.74 -32.52 4.04
CA MET A 335 -16.28 -32.80 5.41
C MET A 335 -15.37 -34.06 5.49
N VAL A 336 -14.91 -34.57 4.37
CA VAL A 336 -14.06 -35.79 4.31
C VAL A 336 -12.69 -35.42 3.77
N GLY A 337 -11.64 -36.00 4.35
CA GLY A 337 -10.26 -35.86 3.89
C GLY A 337 -10.06 -36.28 2.45
N GLY A 338 -8.93 -35.93 1.86
CA GLY A 338 -8.55 -36.27 0.50
C GLY A 338 -7.51 -35.30 -0.05
N ARG A 339 -7.25 -35.37 -1.37
CA ARG A 339 -6.28 -34.52 -2.05
C ARG A 339 -6.60 -33.02 -1.85
N ILE A 340 -5.57 -32.23 -1.54
CA ILE A 340 -5.60 -30.77 -1.42
C ILE A 340 -4.39 -30.17 -2.14
N GLN A 341 -4.49 -28.92 -2.56
CA GLN A 341 -3.43 -28.14 -3.21
C GLN A 341 -2.93 -26.97 -2.35
N ALA A 342 -3.69 -26.57 -1.34
CA ALA A 342 -3.26 -25.66 -0.27
C ALA A 342 -4.03 -25.97 1.01
N ALA A 343 -3.51 -25.50 2.13
CA ALA A 343 -4.11 -25.68 3.44
C ALA A 343 -4.17 -24.40 4.24
N LEU A 344 -5.14 -24.31 5.16
CA LEU A 344 -5.24 -23.26 6.17
C LEU A 344 -5.51 -23.90 7.54
N ILE A 345 -4.76 -23.46 8.53
CA ILE A 345 -4.99 -23.78 9.94
C ILE A 345 -5.10 -22.50 10.76
N GLY A 346 -5.96 -22.49 11.78
CA GLY A 346 -5.92 -21.45 12.81
C GLY A 346 -7.16 -20.64 13.06
N PRO A 347 -7.91 -20.17 12.05
CA PRO A 347 -9.12 -19.38 12.28
C PRO A 347 -10.08 -20.05 13.26
N GLY A 348 -10.33 -19.42 14.40
CA GLY A 348 -11.27 -19.90 15.40
C GLY A 348 -10.94 -21.24 16.06
N LEU A 349 -9.70 -21.71 15.99
CA LEU A 349 -9.25 -22.91 16.73
C LEU A 349 -9.09 -22.61 18.23
N ASP A 350 -9.05 -23.68 18.99
CA ASP A 350 -8.71 -23.74 20.41
C ASP A 350 -7.86 -24.99 20.69
N GLU A 351 -7.49 -25.22 21.96
CA GLU A 351 -6.60 -26.31 22.36
C GLU A 351 -7.17 -27.70 22.01
N GLU A 352 -8.50 -27.86 21.96
CA GLU A 352 -9.13 -29.14 21.63
C GLU A 352 -8.89 -29.56 20.17
N ARG A 353 -8.59 -28.57 19.29
CA ARG A 353 -8.33 -28.77 17.86
C ARG A 353 -6.84 -28.78 17.51
N ARG A 354 -5.96 -28.75 18.51
CA ARG A 354 -4.52 -28.65 18.33
C ARG A 354 -3.94 -29.80 17.50
N GLU A 355 -4.33 -31.04 17.80
CA GLU A 355 -3.82 -32.21 17.08
C GLU A 355 -4.18 -32.20 15.62
N ASP A 356 -5.41 -31.83 15.25
CA ASP A 356 -5.84 -31.72 13.85
C ASP A 356 -5.01 -30.67 13.08
N ALA A 357 -4.68 -29.55 13.74
CA ALA A 357 -3.84 -28.51 13.14
C ALA A 357 -2.40 -29.00 12.90
N LEU A 358 -1.81 -29.71 13.87
CA LEU A 358 -0.48 -30.29 13.75
C LEU A 358 -0.40 -31.37 12.67
N GLU A 359 -1.40 -32.26 12.59
CA GLU A 359 -1.48 -33.31 11.56
C GLU A 359 -1.54 -32.71 10.15
N LEU A 360 -2.38 -31.69 9.93
CA LEU A 360 -2.47 -31.03 8.63
C LEU A 360 -1.17 -30.29 8.28
N ALA A 361 -0.57 -29.59 9.25
CA ALA A 361 0.69 -28.90 9.04
C ALA A 361 1.84 -29.88 8.70
N GLN A 362 1.93 -31.00 9.40
CA GLN A 362 2.91 -32.05 9.11
C GLN A 362 2.71 -32.64 7.69
N PHE A 363 1.47 -32.91 7.31
CA PHE A 363 1.16 -33.35 5.95
C PHE A 363 1.65 -32.32 4.92
N CYS A 364 1.39 -31.02 5.11
CA CYS A 364 1.83 -29.97 4.21
C CYS A 364 3.35 -29.91 4.07
N GLY A 365 4.08 -29.97 5.20
CA GLY A 365 5.54 -29.95 5.20
C GLY A 365 6.15 -31.14 4.44
N GLN A 366 5.56 -32.35 4.59
CA GLN A 366 6.03 -33.57 3.91
C GLN A 366 5.70 -33.60 2.42
N SER A 367 4.56 -32.98 2.03
CA SER A 367 4.06 -33.04 0.64
C SER A 367 4.38 -31.78 -0.19
N GLY A 368 4.95 -30.74 0.42
CA GLY A 368 5.20 -29.46 -0.23
C GLY A 368 3.93 -28.68 -0.57
N VAL A 369 2.80 -29.01 0.06
CA VAL A 369 1.54 -28.28 -0.11
C VAL A 369 1.63 -26.96 0.64
N PRO A 370 1.29 -25.81 0.00
CA PRO A 370 1.26 -24.51 0.67
C PRO A 370 0.38 -24.53 1.92
N LEU A 371 0.90 -23.95 3.00
CA LEU A 371 0.23 -23.86 4.31
C LEU A 371 0.08 -22.41 4.74
N VAL A 372 -1.15 -21.98 5.01
CA VAL A 372 -1.45 -20.70 5.65
C VAL A 372 -1.70 -20.94 7.14
N ILE A 373 -1.01 -20.19 7.99
CA ILE A 373 -1.15 -20.24 9.45
C ILE A 373 -1.66 -18.90 9.94
N ASP A 374 -2.84 -18.90 10.57
CA ASP A 374 -3.50 -17.68 11.05
C ASP A 374 -3.95 -17.82 12.51
N ALA A 375 -4.24 -16.72 13.15
CA ALA A 375 -4.90 -16.60 14.44
C ALA A 375 -4.25 -17.50 15.53
N TRP A 376 -5.03 -18.41 16.13
CA TRP A 376 -4.58 -19.27 17.22
C TRP A 376 -3.39 -20.18 16.83
N ALA A 377 -3.36 -20.69 15.59
CA ALA A 377 -2.32 -21.60 15.14
C ALA A 377 -0.95 -20.93 14.95
N LEU A 378 -0.86 -19.61 14.91
CA LEU A 378 0.42 -18.89 14.91
C LEU A 378 1.26 -19.23 16.14
N ASP A 379 0.63 -19.52 17.28
CA ASP A 379 1.32 -19.92 18.50
C ASP A 379 1.97 -21.32 18.41
N LEU A 380 1.61 -22.13 17.42
CA LEU A 380 2.21 -23.46 17.18
C LEU A 380 3.52 -23.39 16.39
N ILE A 381 3.93 -22.23 15.88
CA ILE A 381 5.08 -22.11 14.96
C ILE A 381 6.37 -22.70 15.53
N LEU A 382 6.60 -22.58 16.84
CA LEU A 382 7.78 -23.15 17.50
C LEU A 382 7.78 -24.68 17.49
N GLU A 383 6.61 -25.29 17.54
CA GLU A 383 6.45 -26.75 17.52
C GLU A 383 6.47 -27.27 16.07
N LEU A 384 6.07 -26.43 15.14
CA LEU A 384 6.02 -26.74 13.72
C LEU A 384 7.34 -26.48 13.00
N ALA A 385 8.31 -25.82 13.64
CA ALA A 385 9.55 -25.35 13.01
C ALA A 385 10.32 -26.46 12.26
N ASP A 386 10.36 -27.68 12.84
CA ASP A 386 11.04 -28.81 12.21
C ASP A 386 10.16 -29.62 11.23
N THR A 387 8.89 -29.29 11.10
CA THR A 387 7.91 -30.08 10.34
C THR A 387 7.34 -29.35 9.13
N ILE A 388 7.26 -28.03 9.16
CA ILE A 388 6.79 -27.22 8.02
C ILE A 388 7.93 -26.93 7.04
N ASN A 389 7.57 -26.63 5.79
CA ASN A 389 8.49 -26.06 4.83
C ASN A 389 8.30 -24.54 4.81
N PRO A 390 9.29 -23.75 5.28
CA PRO A 390 9.19 -22.30 5.29
C PRO A 390 8.90 -21.68 3.90
N GLU A 391 9.42 -22.29 2.83
CA GLU A 391 9.25 -21.80 1.45
C GLU A 391 7.81 -21.92 0.92
N THR A 392 6.98 -22.74 1.57
CA THR A 392 5.58 -22.91 1.22
C THR A 392 4.64 -22.52 2.36
N THR A 393 5.16 -21.94 3.44
CA THR A 393 4.38 -21.54 4.62
C THR A 393 4.19 -20.03 4.68
N VAL A 394 2.95 -19.61 4.92
CA VAL A 394 2.54 -18.19 5.03
C VAL A 394 1.97 -17.95 6.41
N LEU A 395 2.55 -16.99 7.13
CA LEU A 395 2.04 -16.49 8.40
C LEU A 395 1.21 -15.23 8.18
N THR A 396 0.02 -15.14 8.79
CA THR A 396 -0.88 -14.00 8.59
C THR A 396 -1.21 -13.26 9.90
N PRO A 397 -0.21 -12.80 10.69
CA PRO A 397 -0.47 -12.15 11.96
C PRO A 397 -1.03 -10.73 11.79
N HIS A 398 -1.89 -10.29 12.71
CA HIS A 398 -2.09 -8.88 13.00
C HIS A 398 -1.02 -8.37 14.00
N HIS A 399 -0.94 -7.05 14.25
CA HIS A 399 0.13 -6.47 15.10
C HIS A 399 0.26 -7.11 16.49
N GLY A 400 -0.86 -7.48 17.12
CA GLY A 400 -0.83 -8.13 18.44
C GLY A 400 -0.32 -9.56 18.39
N GLU A 401 -0.70 -10.33 17.37
CA GLU A 401 -0.20 -11.69 17.13
C GLU A 401 1.28 -11.67 16.77
N ALA A 402 1.71 -10.73 15.92
CA ALA A 402 3.11 -10.55 15.57
C ALA A 402 3.98 -10.25 16.80
N ALA A 403 3.52 -9.34 17.67
CA ALA A 403 4.22 -9.00 18.90
C ALA A 403 4.35 -10.22 19.85
N ARG A 404 3.26 -11.01 20.02
CA ARG A 404 3.26 -12.23 20.82
C ARG A 404 4.21 -13.27 20.25
N LEU A 405 4.15 -13.48 18.94
CA LEU A 405 4.99 -14.44 18.23
C LEU A 405 6.48 -14.08 18.33
N LEU A 406 6.87 -12.84 18.07
CA LEU A 406 8.24 -12.36 18.23
C LEU A 406 8.75 -12.51 19.66
N THR A 407 7.91 -12.23 20.67
CA THR A 407 8.27 -12.42 22.07
C THR A 407 8.56 -13.90 22.37
N ARG A 408 7.77 -14.82 21.84
CA ARG A 408 8.01 -16.27 21.97
C ARG A 408 9.26 -16.74 21.21
N LEU A 409 9.58 -16.11 20.09
CA LEU A 409 10.81 -16.33 19.32
C LEU A 409 12.06 -15.69 19.94
N GLY A 410 11.93 -15.10 21.14
CA GLY A 410 13.06 -14.54 21.89
C GLY A 410 13.31 -13.04 21.70
N THR A 411 12.45 -12.35 20.95
CA THR A 411 12.50 -10.90 20.74
C THR A 411 11.31 -10.22 21.46
N PRO A 412 11.47 -9.76 22.72
CA PRO A 412 10.40 -9.12 23.46
C PRO A 412 9.84 -7.91 22.69
N THR A 413 8.58 -7.95 22.33
CA THR A 413 7.96 -6.97 21.45
C THR A 413 6.56 -6.63 21.93
N LYS A 414 6.17 -5.35 21.86
CA LYS A 414 4.83 -4.86 22.17
C LYS A 414 4.03 -4.59 20.91
N ARG A 415 2.70 -4.68 21.01
CA ARG A 415 1.78 -4.40 19.90
C ARG A 415 2.02 -3.02 19.29
N ASP A 416 2.20 -2.00 20.15
CA ASP A 416 2.34 -0.60 19.69
C ASP A 416 3.68 -0.38 18.97
N GLU A 417 4.72 -1.14 19.32
CA GLU A 417 6.01 -1.12 18.60
C GLU A 417 5.84 -1.69 17.19
N VAL A 418 5.11 -2.82 17.05
CA VAL A 418 4.78 -3.37 15.72
C VAL A 418 3.95 -2.39 14.90
N ALA A 419 2.95 -1.74 15.51
CA ALA A 419 2.09 -0.77 14.84
C ALA A 419 2.86 0.50 14.40
N ALA A 420 3.92 0.87 15.14
CA ALA A 420 4.74 2.03 14.82
C ALA A 420 5.78 1.78 13.70
N ALA A 421 6.20 0.53 13.47
CA ALA A 421 7.20 0.17 12.45
C ALA A 421 6.90 -1.21 11.81
N PRO A 422 5.76 -1.41 11.12
CA PRO A 422 5.33 -2.71 10.63
C PRO A 422 6.33 -3.38 9.68
N LEU A 423 6.99 -2.62 8.81
CA LEU A 423 8.02 -3.14 7.90
C LEU A 423 9.12 -3.87 8.68
N ARG A 424 9.68 -3.22 9.70
CA ARG A 424 10.74 -3.77 10.54
C ARG A 424 10.32 -5.10 11.18
N TYR A 425 9.11 -5.15 11.72
CA TYR A 425 8.62 -6.32 12.42
C TYR A 425 8.18 -7.46 11.49
N ALA A 426 7.74 -7.15 10.27
CA ALA A 426 7.54 -8.15 9.22
C ALA A 426 8.86 -8.79 8.80
N ASN A 427 9.92 -7.99 8.64
CA ASN A 427 11.28 -8.51 8.37
C ASN A 427 11.78 -9.39 9.52
N LEU A 428 11.66 -8.96 10.77
CA LEU A 428 12.07 -9.75 11.93
C LEU A 428 11.33 -11.09 12.03
N LEU A 429 10.03 -11.13 11.73
CA LEU A 429 9.27 -12.39 11.69
C LEU A 429 9.75 -13.31 10.57
N HIS A 430 9.96 -12.74 9.38
CA HIS A 430 10.48 -13.48 8.24
C HIS A 430 11.87 -14.07 8.54
N ASP A 431 12.78 -13.25 9.06
CA ASP A 431 14.16 -13.67 9.39
C ASP A 431 14.19 -14.76 10.47
N ALA A 432 13.29 -14.66 11.46
CA ALA A 432 13.21 -15.62 12.54
C ALA A 432 12.55 -16.96 12.15
N THR A 433 11.69 -16.99 11.13
CA THR A 433 10.90 -18.17 10.77
C THR A 433 11.24 -18.73 9.39
N GLY A 434 11.85 -17.92 8.51
CA GLY A 434 12.05 -18.24 7.10
C GLY A 434 10.76 -18.23 6.27
N CYS A 435 9.58 -18.04 6.88
CA CYS A 435 8.29 -18.12 6.24
C CYS A 435 7.93 -16.80 5.53
N HIS A 436 6.99 -16.88 4.60
CA HIS A 436 6.32 -15.68 4.07
C HIS A 436 5.44 -15.06 5.16
N VAL A 437 5.40 -13.72 5.23
CA VAL A 437 4.66 -13.00 6.27
C VAL A 437 3.69 -12.01 5.63
N VAL A 438 2.42 -12.11 5.97
CA VAL A 438 1.37 -11.13 5.66
C VAL A 438 0.99 -10.42 6.95
N LEU A 439 1.67 -9.33 7.29
CA LEU A 439 1.41 -8.56 8.51
C LEU A 439 0.22 -7.63 8.28
N LYS A 440 -0.93 -8.02 8.86
CA LYS A 440 -2.23 -7.34 8.70
C LYS A 440 -2.27 -6.02 9.45
N GLY A 441 -2.73 -4.96 8.78
CA GLY A 441 -2.89 -3.62 9.37
C GLY A 441 -3.77 -2.71 8.50
N SER A 442 -3.84 -1.41 8.82
CA SER A 442 -4.46 -0.39 7.97
C SER A 442 -3.80 -0.31 6.59
N VAL A 443 -2.54 -0.62 6.53
CA VAL A 443 -1.79 -1.00 5.34
C VAL A 443 -1.18 -2.36 5.66
N THR A 444 -1.36 -3.33 4.79
CA THR A 444 -0.83 -4.68 4.99
C THR A 444 0.54 -4.80 4.33
N VAL A 445 1.51 -5.29 5.07
CA VAL A 445 2.88 -5.53 4.63
C VAL A 445 3.07 -7.00 4.31
N VAL A 446 3.40 -7.33 3.07
CA VAL A 446 3.69 -8.68 2.60
C VAL A 446 5.20 -8.82 2.43
N ARG A 447 5.88 -9.42 3.40
CA ARG A 447 7.30 -9.78 3.33
C ARG A 447 7.44 -11.20 2.81
N SER A 448 8.05 -11.34 1.64
CA SER A 448 8.04 -12.60 0.92
C SER A 448 9.30 -12.73 0.05
N PHE A 449 9.42 -13.82 -0.66
CA PHE A 449 10.45 -14.08 -1.63
C PHE A 449 9.91 -14.96 -2.76
N GLU A 450 10.63 -14.97 -3.87
CA GLU A 450 10.43 -15.88 -4.99
C GLU A 450 11.80 -16.28 -5.57
N TYR A 451 11.81 -17.30 -6.39
CA TYR A 451 12.98 -17.64 -7.18
C TYR A 451 12.84 -17.01 -8.56
N ALA A 452 13.81 -16.21 -8.95
CA ALA A 452 13.82 -15.49 -10.21
C ALA A 452 15.19 -15.62 -10.91
N ASP A 453 15.19 -15.52 -12.21
CA ASP A 453 16.42 -15.46 -13.00
C ASP A 453 16.82 -14.00 -13.22
N LYS A 454 17.58 -13.46 -12.28
CA LYS A 454 18.02 -12.06 -12.32
C LYS A 454 18.79 -11.69 -13.59
N LEU A 455 19.57 -12.61 -14.14
CA LEU A 455 20.35 -12.35 -15.34
C LEU A 455 19.46 -12.24 -16.57
N ARG A 456 18.48 -13.12 -16.67
CA ARG A 456 17.48 -13.13 -17.74
C ARG A 456 16.60 -11.89 -17.71
N ASP A 457 16.14 -11.51 -16.50
CA ASP A 457 15.33 -10.30 -16.30
C ASP A 457 16.10 -9.02 -16.60
N GLN A 458 17.38 -8.94 -16.20
CA GLN A 458 18.26 -7.83 -16.52
C GLN A 458 18.55 -7.73 -18.03
N ALA A 459 18.77 -8.85 -18.71
CA ALA A 459 19.02 -8.88 -20.15
C ALA A 459 17.79 -8.46 -20.96
N LEU A 460 16.59 -8.91 -20.55
CA LEU A 460 15.31 -8.45 -21.12
C LEU A 460 15.12 -6.94 -20.91
N LEU A 461 15.32 -6.47 -19.71
CA LEU A 461 15.18 -5.05 -19.39
C LEU A 461 16.17 -4.20 -20.22
N ALA A 462 17.41 -4.62 -20.33
CA ALA A 462 18.42 -3.93 -21.14
C ALA A 462 18.01 -3.82 -22.61
N SER A 463 17.37 -4.86 -23.19
CA SER A 463 16.89 -4.83 -24.57
C SER A 463 15.70 -3.89 -24.79
N PHE A 464 14.82 -3.75 -23.78
CA PHE A 464 13.73 -2.76 -23.84
C PHE A 464 14.24 -1.31 -23.78
N ILE A 465 15.33 -1.08 -23.01
CA ILE A 465 15.91 0.26 -22.84
C ILE A 465 16.73 0.67 -24.06
N ASN A 466 17.46 -0.27 -24.63
CA ASN A 466 18.27 -0.06 -25.81
C ASN A 466 17.89 -1.07 -26.90
N PRO A 467 16.88 -0.77 -27.74
CA PRO A 467 16.44 -1.67 -28.81
C PRO A 467 17.54 -2.05 -29.81
N GLU A 468 18.65 -1.27 -29.87
CA GLU A 468 19.81 -1.58 -30.72
C GLU A 468 20.58 -2.84 -30.24
N LEU A 469 20.43 -3.21 -28.96
CA LEU A 469 21.02 -4.44 -28.42
C LEU A 469 20.33 -5.71 -28.94
N GLY A 470 19.12 -5.57 -29.50
CA GLY A 470 18.28 -6.71 -29.87
C GLY A 470 17.74 -7.47 -28.63
N PHE A 471 16.74 -8.32 -28.84
CA PHE A 471 16.27 -9.19 -27.77
C PHE A 471 17.32 -10.27 -27.47
N PRO A 472 17.63 -10.54 -26.19
CA PRO A 472 18.55 -11.59 -25.82
C PRO A 472 18.01 -12.96 -26.25
N ASP A 473 18.90 -13.87 -26.66
CA ASP A 473 18.54 -15.26 -26.93
C ASP A 473 18.32 -16.01 -25.61
N LEU A 474 17.09 -15.91 -25.11
CA LEU A 474 16.70 -16.45 -23.82
C LEU A 474 16.80 -17.97 -23.72
N ASP A 475 16.76 -18.66 -24.87
CA ASP A 475 16.82 -20.13 -24.92
C ASP A 475 18.24 -20.65 -24.71
N ASN A 476 19.25 -19.82 -25.01
CA ASN A 476 20.66 -20.15 -24.83
C ASN A 476 21.28 -19.56 -23.54
N MET A 477 20.53 -18.81 -22.73
CA MET A 477 21.01 -18.36 -21.42
C MET A 477 20.86 -19.47 -20.38
N GLU A 478 21.95 -19.75 -19.64
CA GLU A 478 21.86 -20.66 -18.48
C GLU A 478 20.83 -20.11 -17.49
N GLN A 479 19.83 -20.95 -17.16
CA GLN A 479 18.81 -20.58 -16.16
C GLN A 479 19.43 -20.64 -14.76
N THR A 480 19.63 -19.49 -14.15
CA THR A 480 20.10 -19.37 -12.76
C THR A 480 18.96 -18.89 -11.88
N SER A 481 18.34 -19.83 -11.19
CA SER A 481 17.30 -19.50 -10.20
C SER A 481 17.96 -19.02 -8.90
N ALA A 482 17.76 -17.74 -8.57
CA ALA A 482 18.22 -17.15 -7.31
C ALA A 482 17.03 -16.69 -6.47
N ARG A 483 17.12 -16.86 -5.14
CA ARG A 483 16.13 -16.33 -4.21
C ARG A 483 16.16 -14.79 -4.25
N CYS A 484 15.00 -14.20 -4.50
CA CYS A 484 14.77 -12.77 -4.55
C CYS A 484 13.79 -12.38 -3.45
N ASP A 485 14.30 -11.72 -2.43
CA ASP A 485 13.49 -11.21 -1.34
C ASP A 485 12.83 -9.89 -1.74
N SER A 486 11.56 -9.71 -1.38
CA SER A 486 10.81 -8.48 -1.64
C SER A 486 9.79 -8.18 -0.54
N THR A 487 9.41 -6.93 -0.43
CA THR A 487 8.27 -6.50 0.37
C THR A 487 7.28 -5.78 -0.52
N LEU A 488 6.02 -6.22 -0.47
CA LEU A 488 4.93 -5.56 -1.16
C LEU A 488 3.97 -4.96 -0.14
N VAL A 489 3.44 -3.80 -0.46
CA VAL A 489 2.55 -3.06 0.42
C VAL A 489 1.23 -2.84 -0.29
N ALA A 490 0.14 -3.29 0.31
CA ALA A 490 -1.21 -3.06 -0.18
C ALA A 490 -1.98 -2.15 0.79
N PRO A 491 -2.48 -1.00 0.33
CA PRO A 491 -3.26 -0.09 1.16
C PRO A 491 -4.63 -0.70 1.48
N THR A 492 -5.15 -0.38 2.65
CA THR A 492 -6.56 -0.63 2.96
C THR A 492 -7.42 0.38 2.21
N THR A 493 -8.40 -0.12 1.48
CA THR A 493 -9.29 0.70 0.66
C THR A 493 -10.42 1.34 1.46
N THR A 494 -10.76 0.78 2.62
CA THR A 494 -11.76 1.30 3.55
C THR A 494 -11.46 0.90 4.99
N SER A 495 -11.66 1.81 5.95
CA SER A 495 -11.54 1.52 7.38
C SER A 495 -12.63 0.57 7.91
N TRP A 496 -13.73 0.40 7.18
CA TRP A 496 -14.79 -0.57 7.51
C TRP A 496 -14.30 -2.03 7.42
N ALA A 497 -13.20 -2.32 6.71
CA ALA A 497 -12.56 -3.63 6.70
C ALA A 497 -12.07 -4.08 8.10
N GLY A 498 -11.91 -3.16 9.05
CA GLY A 498 -11.54 -3.44 10.45
C GLY A 498 -12.68 -4.05 11.28
N THR A 499 -13.39 -5.04 10.75
CA THR A 499 -14.49 -5.76 11.40
C THR A 499 -14.05 -7.16 11.85
N ALA A 500 -14.70 -7.70 12.91
CA ALA A 500 -14.40 -9.04 13.40
C ALA A 500 -14.67 -10.11 12.33
N GLY A 501 -13.71 -11.03 12.13
CA GLY A 501 -13.80 -12.09 11.14
C GLY A 501 -13.27 -11.73 9.74
N SER A 502 -12.95 -10.45 9.49
CA SER A 502 -12.33 -10.01 8.23
C SER A 502 -10.99 -10.73 7.96
N GLY A 503 -10.18 -10.96 9.01
CA GLY A 503 -8.96 -11.75 8.93
C GLY A 503 -9.19 -13.20 8.56
N ASP A 504 -10.26 -13.84 9.07
CA ASP A 504 -10.62 -15.22 8.73
C ASP A 504 -10.96 -15.34 7.22
N VAL A 505 -11.70 -14.36 6.68
CA VAL A 505 -12.00 -14.28 5.24
C VAL A 505 -10.71 -14.12 4.42
N LEU A 506 -9.80 -13.22 4.83
CA LEU A 506 -8.53 -13.01 4.15
C LEU A 506 -7.66 -14.29 4.17
N ALA A 507 -7.55 -14.96 5.31
CA ALA A 507 -6.78 -16.19 5.42
C ALA A 507 -7.34 -17.29 4.50
N GLY A 508 -8.66 -17.43 4.44
CA GLY A 508 -9.35 -18.32 3.50
C GLY A 508 -9.07 -17.96 2.04
N LEU A 509 -9.14 -16.67 1.69
CA LEU A 509 -8.87 -16.17 0.34
C LEU A 509 -7.41 -16.45 -0.07
N ILE A 510 -6.43 -16.22 0.81
CA ILE A 510 -5.03 -16.54 0.56
C ILE A 510 -4.88 -18.03 0.25
N ALA A 511 -5.39 -18.90 1.11
CA ALA A 511 -5.32 -20.34 0.90
C ALA A 511 -5.99 -20.76 -0.42
N GLY A 512 -7.12 -20.13 -0.76
CA GLY A 512 -7.81 -20.36 -2.01
C GLY A 512 -6.98 -19.97 -3.23
N ILE A 513 -6.38 -18.80 -3.23
CA ILE A 513 -5.49 -18.34 -4.32
C ILE A 513 -4.28 -19.28 -4.44
N LEU A 514 -3.67 -19.70 -3.32
CA LEU A 514 -2.53 -20.61 -3.32
C LEU A 514 -2.89 -22.03 -3.81
N ALA A 515 -4.14 -22.47 -3.66
CA ALA A 515 -4.60 -23.77 -4.16
C ALA A 515 -4.79 -23.80 -5.68
N ARG A 516 -4.96 -22.65 -6.32
CA ARG A 516 -5.19 -22.57 -7.77
C ARG A 516 -3.90 -22.87 -8.54
N PRO A 517 -3.99 -23.49 -9.72
CA PRO A 517 -2.80 -23.79 -10.52
C PRO A 517 -2.10 -22.50 -10.97
N VAL A 518 -0.79 -22.55 -11.01
CA VAL A 518 0.03 -21.53 -11.68
C VAL A 518 0.05 -21.86 -13.16
N ARG A 519 -0.58 -21.03 -13.99
CA ARG A 519 -0.70 -21.23 -15.45
C ARG A 519 0.16 -20.23 -16.23
N ASP A 520 1.10 -19.58 -15.57
CA ASP A 520 2.05 -18.69 -16.22
C ASP A 520 3.17 -19.53 -16.85
N GLU A 521 3.19 -19.57 -18.19
CA GLU A 521 4.22 -20.31 -18.97
C GLU A 521 5.63 -19.72 -18.75
N HIS A 522 5.72 -18.51 -18.21
CA HIS A 522 6.97 -17.83 -17.90
C HIS A 522 7.34 -17.88 -16.42
N ALA A 523 6.52 -18.53 -15.58
CA ALA A 523 6.85 -18.70 -14.16
C ALA A 523 8.10 -19.59 -14.01
N LEU A 524 9.13 -19.03 -13.37
CA LEU A 524 10.33 -19.80 -13.09
C LEU A 524 10.04 -20.90 -12.06
N PRO A 525 10.60 -22.09 -12.24
CA PRO A 525 10.45 -23.16 -11.26
C PRO A 525 11.21 -22.83 -9.99
N GLY A 526 10.66 -23.29 -8.86
CA GLY A 526 11.36 -23.31 -7.59
C GLY A 526 12.51 -24.33 -7.58
N PRO A 527 13.21 -24.49 -6.43
CA PRO A 527 14.34 -25.41 -6.30
C PRO A 527 14.01 -26.87 -6.60
N ASP A 528 12.73 -27.27 -6.50
CA ASP A 528 12.22 -28.60 -6.80
C ASP A 528 11.84 -28.82 -8.27
N GLY A 529 12.06 -27.82 -9.11
CA GLY A 529 11.72 -27.83 -10.54
C GLY A 529 10.23 -27.68 -10.85
N LYS A 530 9.39 -27.34 -9.85
CA LYS A 530 7.94 -27.11 -10.04
C LYS A 530 7.62 -25.62 -10.00
N PRO A 531 6.49 -25.18 -10.61
CA PRO A 531 6.04 -23.81 -10.47
C PRO A 531 5.84 -23.43 -9.00
N GLN A 532 6.33 -22.23 -8.63
CA GLN A 532 6.21 -21.73 -7.27
C GLN A 532 4.75 -21.45 -6.92
N ALA A 533 4.24 -22.15 -5.91
CA ALA A 533 2.87 -21.96 -5.46
C ALA A 533 2.69 -20.72 -4.59
N VAL A 534 3.72 -20.32 -3.83
CA VAL A 534 3.73 -19.12 -2.99
C VAL A 534 4.68 -18.10 -3.60
N THR A 535 4.15 -16.95 -3.99
CA THR A 535 4.93 -15.82 -4.52
C THR A 535 4.45 -14.51 -3.87
N PRO A 536 5.31 -13.49 -3.81
CA PRO A 536 4.93 -12.18 -3.26
C PRO A 536 3.66 -11.61 -3.89
N GLU A 537 3.54 -11.72 -5.21
CA GLU A 537 2.40 -11.20 -5.96
C GLU A 537 1.09 -11.93 -5.64
N ARG A 538 1.10 -13.26 -5.51
CA ARG A 538 -0.11 -14.02 -5.15
C ARG A 538 -0.62 -13.64 -3.77
N LEU A 539 0.29 -13.39 -2.82
CA LEU A 539 -0.06 -12.98 -1.47
C LEU A 539 -0.63 -11.56 -1.45
N VAL A 540 0.05 -10.61 -2.10
CA VAL A 540 -0.43 -9.21 -2.11
C VAL A 540 -1.71 -9.05 -2.91
N SER A 541 -1.91 -9.83 -3.99
CA SER A 541 -3.16 -9.85 -4.75
C SER A 541 -4.35 -10.28 -3.89
N ALA A 542 -4.17 -11.29 -3.03
CA ALA A 542 -5.21 -11.70 -2.09
C ALA A 542 -5.58 -10.56 -1.11
N VAL A 543 -4.58 -9.87 -0.58
CA VAL A 543 -4.78 -8.72 0.31
C VAL A 543 -5.53 -7.59 -0.40
N TRP A 544 -5.11 -7.27 -1.62
CA TRP A 544 -5.71 -6.21 -2.42
C TRP A 544 -7.15 -6.53 -2.81
N LEU A 545 -7.43 -7.76 -3.28
CA LEU A 545 -8.78 -8.22 -3.60
C LEU A 545 -9.72 -8.15 -2.39
N HIS A 546 -9.24 -8.58 -1.23
CA HIS A 546 -9.98 -8.48 0.03
C HIS A 546 -10.30 -7.02 0.38
N GLY A 547 -9.32 -6.11 0.25
CA GLY A 547 -9.51 -4.69 0.49
C GLY A 547 -10.51 -4.06 -0.49
N LEU A 548 -10.40 -4.39 -1.78
CA LEU A 548 -11.31 -3.89 -2.80
C LEU A 548 -12.74 -4.41 -2.63
N ALA A 549 -12.90 -5.68 -2.24
CA ALA A 549 -14.20 -6.25 -1.89
C ALA A 549 -14.84 -5.54 -0.68
N ALA A 550 -14.03 -5.22 0.33
CA ALA A 550 -14.51 -4.43 1.48
C ALA A 550 -14.96 -3.02 1.06
N LYS A 551 -14.24 -2.38 0.14
CA LYS A 551 -14.63 -1.10 -0.42
C LYS A 551 -15.93 -1.21 -1.20
N LEU A 552 -16.04 -2.18 -2.10
CA LEU A 552 -17.24 -2.41 -2.90
C LEU A 552 -18.47 -2.62 -2.00
N ALA A 553 -18.35 -3.50 -0.99
CA ALA A 553 -19.43 -3.73 -0.03
C ALA A 553 -19.83 -2.46 0.74
N ALA A 554 -18.87 -1.59 1.09
CA ALA A 554 -19.16 -0.31 1.74
C ALA A 554 -19.77 0.72 0.78
N ASP A 555 -19.37 0.71 -0.49
CA ASP A 555 -19.83 1.66 -1.53
C ASP A 555 -21.26 1.39 -1.99
N GLU A 556 -21.80 0.16 -1.84
CA GLU A 556 -23.24 -0.11 -2.03
C GLU A 556 -24.14 0.86 -1.23
N TYR A 557 -23.59 1.44 -0.14
CA TYR A 557 -24.24 2.43 0.70
C TYR A 557 -23.53 3.80 0.64
N ILE A 558 -23.01 4.20 -0.51
CA ILE A 558 -22.31 5.48 -0.73
C ILE A 558 -21.01 5.56 0.13
N GLY A 559 -20.30 4.44 0.31
CA GLY A 559 -19.02 4.39 1.05
C GLY A 559 -19.13 4.67 2.55
N ARG A 560 -20.33 4.72 3.10
CA ARG A 560 -20.57 5.18 4.49
C ARG A 560 -21.26 4.16 5.39
N ALA A 561 -21.60 2.98 4.87
CA ALA A 561 -22.27 1.97 5.68
C ALA A 561 -21.28 1.03 6.36
N PRO A 562 -21.55 0.62 7.61
CA PRO A 562 -20.81 -0.43 8.26
C PRO A 562 -21.03 -1.75 7.52
N ILE A 563 -19.94 -2.49 7.29
CA ILE A 563 -19.96 -3.83 6.70
C ILE A 563 -19.54 -4.87 7.72
N GLN A 564 -19.92 -6.11 7.48
CA GLN A 564 -19.48 -7.29 8.22
C GLN A 564 -18.48 -8.11 7.38
N ALA A 565 -17.74 -9.01 8.00
CA ALA A 565 -16.81 -9.89 7.31
C ALA A 565 -17.47 -10.74 6.20
N ARG A 566 -18.73 -11.12 6.39
CA ARG A 566 -19.53 -11.82 5.39
C ARG A 566 -19.71 -11.00 4.12
N ASP A 567 -19.99 -9.71 4.25
CA ASP A 567 -20.24 -8.83 3.11
C ASP A 567 -18.97 -8.68 2.25
N ILE A 568 -17.78 -8.73 2.89
CA ILE A 568 -16.50 -8.77 2.19
C ILE A 568 -16.39 -10.05 1.36
N ALA A 569 -16.68 -11.21 1.96
CA ALA A 569 -16.60 -12.49 1.26
C ALA A 569 -17.59 -12.56 0.08
N ASP A 570 -18.80 -12.05 0.25
CA ASP A 570 -19.85 -12.03 -0.76
C ASP A 570 -19.51 -11.07 -1.93
N ALA A 571 -18.73 -10.00 -1.69
CA ALA A 571 -18.29 -9.04 -2.71
C ALA A 571 -17.06 -9.48 -3.53
N ILE A 572 -16.23 -10.43 -3.06
CA ILE A 572 -15.03 -10.87 -3.78
C ILE A 572 -15.34 -11.35 -5.21
N PRO A 573 -16.36 -12.18 -5.48
CA PRO A 573 -16.68 -12.63 -6.85
C PRO A 573 -17.05 -11.48 -7.79
N GLU A 574 -17.67 -10.43 -7.30
CA GLU A 574 -18.03 -9.24 -8.08
C GLU A 574 -16.79 -8.43 -8.46
N VAL A 575 -15.87 -8.24 -7.52
CA VAL A 575 -14.57 -7.63 -7.81
C VAL A 575 -13.83 -8.39 -8.89
N LEU A 576 -13.80 -9.74 -8.80
CA LEU A 576 -13.14 -10.60 -9.78
C LEU A 576 -13.80 -10.58 -11.18
N ALA A 577 -15.07 -10.22 -11.25
CA ALA A 577 -15.81 -10.10 -12.51
C ALA A 577 -15.65 -8.72 -13.18
N ALA A 578 -15.07 -7.73 -12.49
CA ALA A 578 -14.94 -6.39 -13.02
C ALA A 578 -13.95 -6.34 -14.20
N PRO A 579 -14.32 -5.70 -15.33
CA PRO A 579 -13.41 -5.57 -16.46
C PRO A 579 -12.24 -4.65 -16.12
N GLY A 580 -11.02 -5.12 -16.36
CA GLY A 580 -9.78 -4.33 -16.19
C GLY A 580 -9.01 -4.58 -14.89
N LEU A 581 -9.39 -5.60 -14.14
CA LEU A 581 -8.62 -6.13 -13.00
C LEU A 581 -7.50 -7.05 -13.42
#